data_c4be706bd4bf0c0d3350e4cade06b311
#
_entry.id   c4be706bd4bf0c0d3350e4cade06b311
#
_cell.length_a   1.000
_cell.length_b   1.000
_cell.length_c   1.000
_cell.angle_alpha   90.00
_cell.angle_beta   90.00
_cell.angle_gamma   90.00
#
_symmetry.space_group_name_H-M   'P 1'
#
loop_
_entity.id
_entity.type
_entity.pdbx_description
1 polymer ?
#
loop_
_entity_poly.entity_id
_entity_poly.type
_entity_poly.pdbx_seq_one_letter_code
_entity_poly.pdbx_strand_id
1 'polypeptide(L)'
;MAQATAETREGSGFFYYTRSGGREIEQPFEKPVVVPGVGNQDPAAHAWADARFATDILAEHGLFFALLMPPEVAGAERAEALRFQQTFAELNRQIDSNAPPTRSELKTFIGKITEEIKPFIDYKARLGEAQASGKLRSLVWNLFFDHTRHEAERWTRRLETLARGESEFDKDEVSTFWTNIMDEHARFVAHLLDPDEYELIEQAMSASRVFADLHKGGIGGVAAAAVHEPSTVVNSLVENPETSAVLSAAETILDFKTKAARDIEAARIKSIIDPRLADHVRREALKFVDELKRAA
;
A
#
# COMPACT_ATOMS: atom_id res chain seq x y z
N MET A 1 -11.19 -10.38 18.12
CA MET A 1 -11.13 -9.92 16.71
C MET A 1 -11.70 -8.50 16.68
N ALA A 2 -10.87 -7.49 16.45
CA ALA A 2 -11.34 -6.14 16.17
C ALA A 2 -11.33 -5.98 14.66
N GLN A 3 -12.48 -6.11 14.02
CA GLN A 3 -12.66 -5.84 12.60
C GLN A 3 -12.46 -4.35 12.35
N ALA A 4 -11.77 -3.99 11.26
CA ALA A 4 -11.80 -2.63 10.76
C ALA A 4 -13.25 -2.34 10.34
N THR A 5 -13.90 -1.39 10.99
CA THR A 5 -15.25 -0.98 10.62
C THR A 5 -15.16 0.22 9.68
N ALA A 6 -15.94 0.16 8.60
CA ALA A 6 -16.16 1.30 7.74
C ALA A 6 -17.20 2.22 8.41
N GLU A 7 -16.83 3.44 8.72
CA GLU A 7 -17.75 4.47 9.17
C GLU A 7 -18.04 5.46 8.04
N THR A 8 -19.33 5.77 7.83
CA THR A 8 -19.72 6.87 6.95
C THR A 8 -19.81 8.16 7.77
N ARG A 9 -19.06 9.18 7.38
CA ARG A 9 -19.43 10.54 7.83
C ARG A 9 -20.67 10.95 7.05
N GLU A 10 -21.76 11.25 7.77
CA GLU A 10 -23.03 11.67 7.16
C GLU A 10 -22.79 12.75 6.10
N GLY A 11 -23.24 12.49 4.87
CA GLY A 11 -23.18 13.41 3.73
C GLY A 11 -21.91 13.42 2.90
N SER A 12 -20.85 12.63 3.22
CA SER A 12 -19.57 12.70 2.49
C SER A 12 -19.50 11.81 1.25
N GLY A 13 -20.31 10.76 1.15
CA GLY A 13 -20.20 9.76 0.08
C GLY A 13 -18.92 8.92 0.08
N PHE A 14 -18.13 8.98 1.15
CA PHE A 14 -16.88 8.23 1.34
C PHE A 14 -16.95 7.34 2.57
N PHE A 15 -16.26 6.19 2.53
CA PHE A 15 -16.00 5.35 3.69
C PHE A 15 -14.63 5.68 4.29
N TYR A 16 -14.58 5.69 5.61
CA TYR A 16 -13.37 5.86 6.40
C TYR A 16 -13.13 4.55 7.14
N TYR A 17 -12.10 3.81 6.76
CA TYR A 17 -11.69 2.65 7.52
C TYR A 17 -10.86 3.11 8.71
N THR A 18 -11.52 3.20 9.87
CA THR A 18 -10.91 3.50 11.14
C THR A 18 -11.09 2.33 12.09
N ARG A 19 -10.35 2.30 13.17
CA ARG A 19 -10.52 1.31 14.22
C ARG A 19 -11.86 1.51 14.92
N SER A 20 -12.70 0.48 15.00
CA SER A 20 -13.90 0.49 15.82
C SER A 20 -13.61 0.10 17.27
N GLY A 21 -14.02 0.95 18.17
CA GLY A 21 -14.40 0.63 19.54
C GLY A 21 -13.30 0.27 20.51
N GLY A 22 -13.01 1.16 21.40
CA GLY A 22 -12.29 0.97 22.66
C GLY A 22 -11.48 2.19 23.02
N ARG A 23 -11.68 2.73 24.20
CA ARG A 23 -11.03 3.88 24.85
C ARG A 23 -9.97 4.57 24.00
N GLU A 24 -10.09 5.89 23.85
CA GLU A 24 -9.08 6.80 23.30
C GLU A 24 -7.71 6.54 23.94
N ILE A 25 -6.99 5.61 23.38
CA ILE A 25 -5.54 5.63 23.42
C ILE A 25 -5.20 6.34 22.12
N GLU A 26 -4.59 7.51 22.20
CA GLU A 26 -3.96 8.14 21.03
C GLU A 26 -3.18 7.06 20.29
N GLN A 27 -3.61 6.75 19.07
CA GLN A 27 -2.86 5.83 18.20
C GLN A 27 -2.24 6.67 17.08
N PRO A 28 -1.04 7.22 17.32
CA PRO A 28 -0.45 8.25 16.48
C PRO A 28 -0.09 7.75 15.08
N PHE A 29 0.00 6.43 14.89
CA PHE A 29 0.46 5.86 13.63
C PHE A 29 -0.62 5.19 12.78
N GLU A 30 -1.74 4.75 13.36
CA GLU A 30 -2.83 4.11 12.60
C GLU A 30 -3.66 5.15 11.85
N LYS A 31 -3.30 5.41 10.59
CA LYS A 31 -4.01 6.38 9.74
C LYS A 31 -5.25 5.77 9.07
N PRO A 32 -6.32 6.57 8.87
CA PRO A 32 -7.50 6.13 8.14
C PRO A 32 -7.21 5.99 6.64
N VAL A 33 -7.87 5.02 6.00
CA VAL A 33 -7.95 4.92 4.53
C VAL A 33 -9.34 5.40 4.11
N VAL A 34 -9.37 6.36 3.19
CA VAL A 34 -10.61 6.91 2.63
C VAL A 34 -10.84 6.30 1.26
N VAL A 35 -12.03 5.76 1.05
CA VAL A 35 -12.45 5.17 -0.23
C VAL A 35 -13.84 5.67 -0.60
N PRO A 36 -14.19 5.73 -1.90
CA PRO A 36 -15.55 6.08 -2.31
C PRO A 36 -16.58 5.10 -1.76
N GLY A 37 -17.81 5.55 -1.54
CA GLY A 37 -18.91 4.69 -1.09
C GLY A 37 -19.13 3.50 -2.03
N VAL A 38 -19.69 2.41 -1.51
CA VAL A 38 -20.01 1.21 -2.30
C VAL A 38 -20.95 1.60 -3.44
N GLY A 39 -20.61 1.18 -4.68
CA GLY A 39 -21.38 1.50 -5.89
C GLY A 39 -21.17 2.93 -6.42
N ASN A 40 -20.35 3.74 -5.78
CA ASN A 40 -19.98 5.04 -6.33
C ASN A 40 -19.01 4.84 -7.51
N GLN A 41 -19.43 5.27 -8.70
CA GLN A 41 -18.65 5.21 -9.94
C GLN A 41 -18.23 6.60 -10.43
N ASP A 42 -18.37 7.65 -9.62
CA ASP A 42 -17.94 8.99 -10.02
C ASP A 42 -16.41 9.09 -10.06
N PRO A 43 -15.81 9.32 -11.27
CA PRO A 43 -14.36 9.43 -11.40
C PRO A 43 -13.74 10.53 -10.55
N ALA A 44 -14.48 11.59 -10.23
CA ALA A 44 -13.99 12.67 -9.40
C ALA A 44 -13.86 12.25 -7.93
N ALA A 45 -14.83 11.50 -7.42
CA ALA A 45 -14.77 10.92 -6.08
C ALA A 45 -13.62 9.91 -5.95
N HIS A 46 -13.45 9.04 -6.95
CA HIS A 46 -12.31 8.10 -7.00
C HIS A 46 -10.97 8.84 -7.08
N ALA A 47 -10.85 9.86 -7.95
CA ALA A 47 -9.63 10.62 -8.09
C ALA A 47 -9.22 11.32 -6.79
N TRP A 48 -10.16 11.89 -6.05
CA TRP A 48 -9.89 12.52 -4.78
C TRP A 48 -9.39 11.50 -3.74
N ALA A 49 -10.05 10.35 -3.62
CA ALA A 49 -9.67 9.31 -2.67
C ALA A 49 -8.33 8.68 -3.03
N ASP A 50 -8.12 8.32 -4.31
CA ASP A 50 -6.88 7.71 -4.79
C ASP A 50 -5.70 8.70 -4.72
N ALA A 51 -5.91 9.98 -5.03
CA ALA A 51 -4.89 11.02 -4.89
C ALA A 51 -4.48 11.24 -3.43
N ARG A 52 -5.47 11.28 -2.52
CA ARG A 52 -5.22 11.40 -1.08
C ARG A 52 -4.40 10.22 -0.57
N PHE A 53 -4.75 9.01 -0.95
CA PHE A 53 -4.00 7.80 -0.59
C PHE A 53 -2.59 7.83 -1.18
N ALA A 54 -2.47 8.03 -2.48
CA ALA A 54 -1.19 8.01 -3.19
C ALA A 54 -0.21 9.07 -2.65
N THR A 55 -0.66 10.30 -2.40
CA THR A 55 0.22 11.35 -1.90
C THR A 55 0.70 11.09 -0.47
N ASP A 56 -0.11 10.45 0.39
CA ASP A 56 0.32 10.04 1.72
C ASP A 56 1.37 8.91 1.66
N ILE A 57 1.14 7.89 0.84
CA ILE A 57 2.09 6.79 0.58
C ILE A 57 3.41 7.33 0.00
N LEU A 58 3.35 8.21 -0.99
CA LEU A 58 4.55 8.77 -1.61
C LEU A 58 5.35 9.69 -0.66
N ALA A 59 4.68 10.42 0.22
CA ALA A 59 5.37 11.17 1.28
C ALA A 59 6.16 10.23 2.21
N GLU A 60 5.57 9.10 2.57
CA GLU A 60 6.24 8.11 3.41
C GLU A 60 7.40 7.42 2.70
N HIS A 61 7.32 7.16 1.38
CA HIS A 61 8.47 6.67 0.62
C HIS A 61 9.67 7.63 0.72
N GLY A 62 9.44 8.94 0.58
CA GLY A 62 10.49 9.95 0.76
C GLY A 62 11.11 9.90 2.15
N LEU A 63 10.29 9.72 3.18
CA LEU A 63 10.75 9.57 4.56
C LEU A 63 11.58 8.29 4.74
N PHE A 64 11.10 7.12 4.26
CA PHE A 64 11.80 5.85 4.43
C PHE A 64 13.14 5.84 3.70
N PHE A 65 13.23 6.41 2.51
CA PHE A 65 14.52 6.62 1.86
C PHE A 65 15.45 7.46 2.72
N ALA A 66 14.97 8.57 3.26
CA ALA A 66 15.80 9.45 4.10
C ALA A 66 16.28 8.76 5.38
N LEU A 67 15.46 7.89 5.99
CA LEU A 67 15.85 7.11 7.18
C LEU A 67 16.92 6.06 6.87
N LEU A 68 16.93 5.50 5.67
CA LEU A 68 17.85 4.46 5.23
C LEU A 68 19.08 5.00 4.47
N MET A 69 19.25 6.32 4.38
CA MET A 69 20.38 6.98 3.75
C MET A 69 21.23 7.73 4.79
N PRO A 70 22.40 7.17 5.21
CA PRO A 70 23.30 7.86 6.12
C PRO A 70 23.77 9.18 5.50
N PRO A 71 23.68 10.31 6.23
CA PRO A 71 23.98 11.63 5.67
C PRO A 71 25.46 11.79 5.27
N GLU A 72 26.35 11.00 5.86
CA GLU A 72 27.80 11.04 5.59
C GLU A 72 28.16 10.47 4.21
N VAL A 73 27.33 9.56 3.68
CA VAL A 73 27.64 8.86 2.41
C VAL A 73 26.59 9.08 1.32
N ALA A 74 25.40 9.55 1.68
CA ALA A 74 24.26 9.79 0.77
C ALA A 74 23.50 11.08 1.13
N GLY A 75 24.22 12.12 1.56
CA GLY A 75 23.61 13.35 2.09
C GLY A 75 22.78 14.11 1.07
N ALA A 76 23.21 14.16 -0.19
CA ALA A 76 22.49 14.84 -1.27
C ALA A 76 21.19 14.09 -1.62
N GLU A 77 21.27 12.78 -1.78
CA GLU A 77 20.17 11.89 -2.11
C GLU A 77 19.13 11.89 -0.98
N ARG A 78 19.60 11.85 0.28
CA ARG A 78 18.76 12.00 1.46
C ARG A 78 18.02 13.33 1.50
N ALA A 79 18.70 14.44 1.20
CA ALA A 79 18.08 15.76 1.16
C ALA A 79 17.02 15.86 0.05
N GLU A 80 17.26 15.22 -1.10
CA GLU A 80 16.30 15.12 -2.18
C GLU A 80 15.07 14.29 -1.77
N ALA A 81 15.25 13.14 -1.08
CA ALA A 81 14.17 12.34 -0.53
C ALA A 81 13.28 13.15 0.44
N LEU A 82 13.88 13.93 1.32
CA LEU A 82 13.14 14.81 2.24
C LEU A 82 12.37 15.92 1.53
N ARG A 83 12.86 16.44 0.40
CA ARG A 83 12.09 17.38 -0.41
C ARG A 83 10.85 16.72 -1.00
N PHE A 84 10.96 15.50 -1.55
CA PHE A 84 9.79 14.73 -2.02
C PHE A 84 8.80 14.45 -0.90
N GLN A 85 9.29 14.04 0.27
CA GLN A 85 8.45 13.85 1.46
C GLN A 85 7.64 15.11 1.77
N GLN A 86 8.27 16.29 1.79
CA GLN A 86 7.60 17.57 2.05
C GLN A 86 6.60 17.94 0.96
N THR A 87 6.96 17.76 -0.32
CA THR A 87 6.08 18.04 -1.46
C THR A 87 4.80 17.21 -1.38
N PHE A 88 4.93 15.88 -1.19
CA PHE A 88 3.76 15.02 -1.13
C PHE A 88 2.94 15.20 0.15
N ALA A 89 3.57 15.48 1.28
CA ALA A 89 2.86 15.81 2.51
C ALA A 89 2.06 17.12 2.38
N GLU A 90 2.57 18.12 1.66
CA GLU A 90 1.86 19.35 1.36
C GLU A 90 0.69 19.10 0.41
N LEU A 91 0.90 18.35 -0.67
CA LEU A 91 -0.17 17.95 -1.59
C LEU A 91 -1.29 17.19 -0.86
N ASN A 92 -0.93 16.25 0.00
CA ASN A 92 -1.89 15.48 0.79
C ASN A 92 -2.72 16.40 1.68
N ARG A 93 -2.10 17.33 2.39
CA ARG A 93 -2.82 18.32 3.22
C ARG A 93 -3.76 19.21 2.38
N GLN A 94 -3.33 19.64 1.20
CA GLN A 94 -4.18 20.41 0.29
C GLN A 94 -5.39 19.60 -0.17
N ILE A 95 -5.19 18.33 -0.54
CA ILE A 95 -6.28 17.44 -0.93
C ILE A 95 -7.25 17.22 0.23
N ASP A 96 -6.75 16.95 1.43
CA ASP A 96 -7.55 16.66 2.62
C ASP A 96 -8.35 17.88 3.09
N SER A 97 -7.82 19.09 2.87
CA SER A 97 -8.46 20.35 3.26
C SER A 97 -9.51 20.86 2.28
N ASN A 98 -9.61 20.25 1.10
CA ASN A 98 -10.52 20.68 0.04
C ASN A 98 -11.58 19.62 -0.27
N ALA A 99 -12.72 20.06 -0.77
CA ALA A 99 -13.73 19.15 -1.30
C ALA A 99 -13.19 18.42 -2.54
N PRO A 100 -13.74 17.22 -2.87
CA PRO A 100 -13.43 16.54 -4.12
C PRO A 100 -13.59 17.46 -5.32
N PRO A 101 -12.75 17.34 -6.37
CA PRO A 101 -12.85 18.16 -7.58
C PRO A 101 -14.19 17.90 -8.28
N THR A 102 -14.70 18.90 -8.98
CA THR A 102 -15.78 18.68 -9.93
C THR A 102 -15.25 17.95 -11.18
N ARG A 103 -16.15 17.41 -12.00
CA ARG A 103 -15.76 16.76 -13.28
C ARG A 103 -15.00 17.71 -14.22
N SER A 104 -15.31 19.00 -14.18
CA SER A 104 -14.61 20.02 -14.99
C SER A 104 -13.20 20.31 -14.47
N GLU A 105 -12.94 20.15 -13.20
CA GLU A 105 -11.64 20.39 -12.56
C GLU A 105 -10.75 19.15 -12.56
N LEU A 106 -11.31 17.97 -12.83
CA LEU A 106 -10.67 16.66 -12.65
C LEU A 106 -9.31 16.55 -13.34
N LYS A 107 -9.22 16.94 -14.62
CA LYS A 107 -7.96 16.89 -15.39
C LYS A 107 -6.89 17.80 -14.82
N THR A 108 -7.27 19.01 -14.40
CA THR A 108 -6.34 19.97 -13.78
C THR A 108 -5.88 19.48 -12.41
N PHE A 109 -6.81 18.93 -11.61
CA PHE A 109 -6.51 18.34 -10.32
C PHE A 109 -5.50 17.20 -10.45
N ILE A 110 -5.76 16.23 -11.34
CA ILE A 110 -4.88 15.07 -11.56
C ILE A 110 -3.54 15.53 -12.15
N GLY A 111 -3.54 16.46 -13.11
CA GLY A 111 -2.32 16.97 -13.73
C GLY A 111 -1.32 17.53 -12.71
N LYS A 112 -1.79 18.31 -11.74
CA LYS A 112 -0.94 18.84 -10.68
C LYS A 112 -0.25 17.75 -9.85
N ILE A 113 -0.93 16.64 -9.61
CA ILE A 113 -0.41 15.54 -8.79
C ILE A 113 0.60 14.71 -9.61
N THR A 114 0.23 14.35 -10.84
CA THR A 114 1.10 13.54 -11.70
C THR A 114 2.38 14.27 -12.14
N GLU A 115 2.35 15.60 -12.26
CA GLU A 115 3.54 16.43 -12.48
C GLU A 115 4.57 16.31 -11.35
N GLU A 116 4.11 16.17 -10.11
CA GLU A 116 5.00 15.97 -8.95
C GLU A 116 5.45 14.51 -8.78
N ILE A 117 4.65 13.54 -9.26
CA ILE A 117 5.03 12.12 -9.17
C ILE A 117 6.16 11.78 -10.15
N LYS A 118 6.16 12.31 -11.37
CA LYS A 118 7.15 12.00 -12.41
C LYS A 118 8.60 12.17 -11.97
N PRO A 119 9.04 13.33 -11.40
CA PRO A 119 10.41 13.48 -10.94
C PRO A 119 10.76 12.53 -9.78
N PHE A 120 9.78 12.07 -9.00
CA PHE A 120 10.02 11.10 -7.95
C PHE A 120 10.22 9.67 -8.50
N ILE A 121 9.53 9.31 -9.58
CA ILE A 121 9.80 8.06 -10.33
C ILE A 121 11.24 8.07 -10.87
N ASP A 122 11.67 9.17 -11.50
CA ASP A 122 13.02 9.33 -12.04
C ASP A 122 14.08 9.26 -10.93
N TYR A 123 13.82 9.88 -9.77
CA TYR A 123 14.66 9.80 -8.59
C TYR A 123 14.86 8.34 -8.15
N LYS A 124 13.77 7.57 -8.00
CA LYS A 124 13.80 6.16 -7.58
C LYS A 124 14.58 5.28 -8.58
N ALA A 125 14.34 5.45 -9.89
CA ALA A 125 15.05 4.73 -10.93
C ALA A 125 16.56 5.01 -10.90
N ARG A 126 16.94 6.29 -10.84
CA ARG A 126 18.34 6.74 -10.78
C ARG A 126 19.07 6.18 -9.56
N LEU A 127 18.43 6.20 -8.40
CA LEU A 127 19.06 5.70 -7.17
C LEU A 127 19.12 4.17 -7.13
N GLY A 128 18.12 3.47 -7.67
CA GLY A 128 18.16 2.03 -7.83
C GLY A 128 19.35 1.58 -8.69
N GLU A 129 19.58 2.24 -9.83
CA GLU A 129 20.76 1.99 -10.68
C GLU A 129 22.08 2.34 -9.97
N ALA A 130 22.12 3.43 -9.24
CA ALA A 130 23.31 3.83 -8.49
C ALA A 130 23.64 2.85 -7.35
N GLN A 131 22.62 2.36 -6.64
CA GLN A 131 22.77 1.34 -5.59
C GLN A 131 23.23 0.00 -6.20
N ALA A 132 22.59 -0.47 -7.28
CA ALA A 132 22.95 -1.72 -7.96
C ALA A 132 24.37 -1.71 -8.50
N SER A 133 24.84 -0.56 -9.00
CA SER A 133 26.21 -0.40 -9.51
C SER A 133 27.26 -0.06 -8.44
N GLY A 134 26.86 0.05 -7.16
CA GLY A 134 27.74 0.40 -6.05
C GLY A 134 28.20 1.86 -6.03
N LYS A 135 27.62 2.72 -6.87
CA LYS A 135 27.86 4.17 -6.86
C LYS A 135 27.18 4.86 -5.68
N LEU A 136 26.01 4.37 -5.27
CA LEU A 136 25.35 4.74 -4.03
C LEU A 136 25.60 3.65 -2.98
N ARG A 137 25.91 4.05 -1.76
CA ARG A 137 26.05 3.16 -0.60
C ARG A 137 25.09 3.61 0.48
N SER A 138 23.85 3.09 0.38
CA SER A 138 22.82 3.33 1.36
C SER A 138 22.42 2.01 2.05
N LEU A 139 21.53 2.10 3.04
CA LEU A 139 20.89 0.92 3.65
C LEU A 139 19.60 0.52 2.93
N VAL A 140 19.28 1.19 1.82
CA VAL A 140 18.10 0.88 1.00
C VAL A 140 18.40 -0.35 0.14
N TRP A 141 17.57 -1.37 0.22
CA TRP A 141 17.66 -2.49 -0.72
C TRP A 141 17.35 -2.05 -2.14
N ASN A 142 18.04 -2.62 -3.10
CA ASN A 142 17.78 -2.33 -4.51
C ASN A 142 16.30 -2.61 -4.87
N LEU A 143 15.77 -3.73 -4.38
CA LEU A 143 14.37 -4.10 -4.55
C LEU A 143 13.40 -3.02 -4.03
N PHE A 144 13.73 -2.31 -2.96
CA PHE A 144 12.85 -1.28 -2.39
C PHE A 144 12.74 -0.04 -3.29
N PHE A 145 13.79 0.31 -4.04
CA PHE A 145 13.69 1.35 -5.08
C PHE A 145 12.74 0.94 -6.20
N ASP A 146 12.86 -0.30 -6.71
CA ASP A 146 11.99 -0.81 -7.79
C ASP A 146 10.55 -0.96 -7.32
N HIS A 147 10.33 -1.53 -6.15
CA HIS A 147 9.03 -1.67 -5.50
C HIS A 147 8.27 -0.34 -5.45
N THR A 148 8.84 0.65 -4.77
CA THR A 148 8.21 1.95 -4.59
C THR A 148 8.09 2.74 -5.89
N ARG A 149 8.95 2.47 -6.90
CA ARG A 149 8.83 3.04 -8.24
C ARG A 149 7.62 2.47 -8.96
N HIS A 150 7.41 1.16 -8.94
CA HIS A 150 6.25 0.50 -9.56
C HIS A 150 4.93 1.00 -8.96
N GLU A 151 4.89 1.25 -7.66
CA GLU A 151 3.72 1.85 -7.01
C GLU A 151 3.45 3.28 -7.52
N ALA A 152 4.47 4.12 -7.60
CA ALA A 152 4.33 5.48 -8.12
C ALA A 152 3.87 5.49 -9.59
N GLU A 153 4.40 4.58 -10.42
CA GLU A 153 3.97 4.38 -11.81
C GLU A 153 2.52 3.92 -11.89
N ARG A 154 2.09 2.99 -11.03
CA ARG A 154 0.70 2.53 -10.97
C ARG A 154 -0.24 3.64 -10.58
N TRP A 155 0.08 4.43 -9.54
CA TRP A 155 -0.75 5.56 -9.14
C TRP A 155 -0.87 6.59 -10.25
N THR A 156 0.21 6.85 -10.99
CA THR A 156 0.15 7.74 -12.16
C THR A 156 -0.83 7.21 -13.19
N ARG A 157 -0.72 5.93 -13.60
CA ARG A 157 -1.65 5.31 -14.57
C ARG A 157 -3.09 5.34 -14.08
N ARG A 158 -3.34 5.03 -12.80
CA ARG A 158 -4.69 5.06 -12.21
C ARG A 158 -5.30 6.46 -12.26
N LEU A 159 -4.56 7.48 -11.87
CA LEU A 159 -5.01 8.87 -11.93
C LEU A 159 -5.27 9.32 -13.38
N GLU A 160 -4.42 8.96 -14.33
CA GLU A 160 -4.61 9.26 -15.75
C GLU A 160 -5.87 8.56 -16.32
N THR A 161 -6.18 7.35 -15.89
CA THR A 161 -7.42 6.63 -16.23
C THR A 161 -8.65 7.38 -15.72
N LEU A 162 -8.61 7.82 -14.47
CA LEU A 162 -9.66 8.64 -13.86
C LEU A 162 -9.83 10.00 -14.58
N ALA A 163 -8.73 10.61 -15.05
CA ALA A 163 -8.79 11.86 -15.86
C ALA A 163 -9.52 11.68 -17.20
N ARG A 164 -9.60 10.44 -17.71
CA ARG A 164 -10.41 10.10 -18.89
C ARG A 164 -11.88 9.82 -18.55
N GLY A 165 -12.23 9.79 -17.27
CA GLY A 165 -13.60 9.51 -16.80
C GLY A 165 -13.88 8.03 -16.55
N GLU A 166 -12.85 7.18 -16.50
CA GLU A 166 -12.93 5.74 -16.28
C GLU A 166 -12.63 5.45 -14.82
N SER A 167 -13.60 4.96 -14.03
CA SER A 167 -13.44 4.69 -12.59
C SER A 167 -13.32 3.20 -12.25
N GLU A 168 -13.65 2.32 -13.18
CA GLU A 168 -13.61 0.87 -12.99
C GLU A 168 -12.19 0.38 -12.71
N PHE A 169 -12.12 -0.74 -12.01
CA PHE A 169 -10.87 -1.46 -11.79
C PHE A 169 -10.80 -2.66 -12.72
N ASP A 170 -9.66 -2.84 -13.38
CA ASP A 170 -9.34 -4.08 -14.08
C ASP A 170 -8.89 -5.12 -13.07
N LYS A 171 -9.62 -6.24 -13.00
CA LYS A 171 -9.41 -7.30 -12.02
C LYS A 171 -8.04 -7.95 -12.14
N ASP A 172 -7.59 -8.21 -13.36
CA ASP A 172 -6.32 -8.86 -13.61
C ASP A 172 -5.15 -7.92 -13.26
N GLU A 173 -5.29 -6.63 -13.57
CA GLU A 173 -4.34 -5.58 -13.17
C GLU A 173 -4.24 -5.49 -11.65
N VAL A 174 -5.37 -5.39 -10.96
CA VAL A 174 -5.43 -5.31 -9.49
C VAL A 174 -4.79 -6.54 -8.85
N SER A 175 -5.17 -7.74 -9.30
CA SER A 175 -4.62 -8.99 -8.77
C SER A 175 -3.12 -9.09 -9.01
N THR A 176 -2.67 -8.86 -10.25
CA THR A 176 -1.27 -8.97 -10.62
C THR A 176 -0.39 -7.98 -9.87
N PHE A 177 -0.81 -6.71 -9.81
CA PHE A 177 -0.05 -5.69 -9.11
C PHE A 177 0.07 -5.99 -7.62
N TRP A 178 -1.07 -6.14 -6.95
CA TRP A 178 -1.06 -6.25 -5.50
C TRP A 178 -0.49 -7.56 -4.96
N THR A 179 -0.62 -8.68 -5.69
CA THR A 179 0.03 -9.93 -5.27
C THR A 179 1.55 -9.81 -5.28
N ASN A 180 2.13 -9.11 -6.28
CA ASN A 180 3.56 -8.80 -6.28
C ASN A 180 3.95 -7.90 -5.10
N ILE A 181 3.20 -6.81 -4.88
CA ILE A 181 3.46 -5.88 -3.76
C ILE A 181 3.37 -6.61 -2.41
N MET A 182 2.39 -7.49 -2.21
CA MET A 182 2.26 -8.24 -0.94
C MET A 182 3.39 -9.26 -0.73
N ASP A 183 3.88 -9.92 -1.78
CA ASP A 183 5.09 -10.75 -1.71
C ASP A 183 6.30 -9.92 -1.24
N GLU A 184 6.54 -8.78 -1.88
CA GLU A 184 7.68 -7.92 -1.57
C GLU A 184 7.58 -7.35 -0.15
N HIS A 185 6.39 -6.91 0.30
CA HIS A 185 6.16 -6.49 1.68
C HIS A 185 6.49 -7.58 2.69
N ALA A 186 6.06 -8.80 2.43
CA ALA A 186 6.31 -9.92 3.33
C ALA A 186 7.82 -10.18 3.49
N ARG A 187 8.59 -10.08 2.39
CA ARG A 187 10.06 -10.16 2.43
C ARG A 187 10.69 -9.01 3.20
N PHE A 188 10.23 -7.76 3.00
CA PHE A 188 10.74 -6.60 3.75
C PHE A 188 10.48 -6.76 5.25
N VAL A 189 9.26 -7.17 5.64
CA VAL A 189 8.93 -7.42 7.04
C VAL A 189 9.83 -8.48 7.64
N ALA A 190 10.02 -9.62 6.96
CA ALA A 190 10.89 -10.69 7.43
C ALA A 190 12.34 -10.24 7.68
N HIS A 191 12.85 -9.31 6.85
CA HIS A 191 14.22 -8.80 6.97
C HIS A 191 14.37 -7.66 7.99
N LEU A 192 13.29 -7.07 8.46
CA LEU A 192 13.30 -5.99 9.45
C LEU A 192 12.91 -6.45 10.86
N LEU A 193 12.41 -7.68 11.00
CA LEU A 193 12.19 -8.31 12.29
C LEU A 193 13.53 -8.66 12.95
N ASP A 194 13.56 -8.65 14.29
CA ASP A 194 14.71 -9.15 15.03
C ASP A 194 14.91 -10.64 14.74
N PRO A 195 16.16 -11.12 14.59
CA PRO A 195 16.44 -12.54 14.36
C PRO A 195 15.84 -13.49 15.40
N ASP A 196 15.52 -13.03 16.60
CA ASP A 196 14.85 -13.84 17.64
C ASP A 196 13.34 -14.02 17.40
N GLU A 197 12.74 -13.28 16.49
CA GLU A 197 11.30 -13.37 16.15
C GLU A 197 11.03 -14.48 15.11
N TYR A 198 11.54 -15.69 15.35
CA TYR A 198 11.52 -16.82 14.40
C TYR A 198 10.14 -17.11 13.83
N GLU A 199 9.10 -17.16 14.67
CA GLU A 199 7.75 -17.49 14.25
C GLU A 199 7.16 -16.43 13.32
N LEU A 200 7.42 -15.17 13.60
CA LEU A 200 6.95 -14.06 12.76
C LEU A 200 7.70 -13.98 11.42
N ILE A 201 9.01 -14.26 11.44
CA ILE A 201 9.82 -14.36 10.22
C ILE A 201 9.29 -15.48 9.32
N GLU A 202 9.02 -16.67 9.89
CA GLU A 202 8.46 -17.81 9.14
C GLU A 202 7.05 -17.51 8.60
N GLN A 203 6.19 -16.83 9.38
CA GLN A 203 4.88 -16.39 8.93
C GLN A 203 4.98 -15.40 7.77
N ALA A 204 5.87 -14.41 7.83
CA ALA A 204 6.11 -13.46 6.77
C ALA A 204 6.65 -14.16 5.50
N MET A 205 7.62 -15.06 5.64
CA MET A 205 8.15 -15.81 4.49
C MET A 205 7.14 -16.80 3.91
N SER A 206 6.22 -17.33 4.72
CA SER A 206 5.11 -18.14 4.22
C SER A 206 4.12 -17.32 3.41
N ALA A 207 3.76 -16.13 3.89
CA ALA A 207 2.93 -15.18 3.15
C ALA A 207 3.58 -14.78 1.80
N SER A 208 4.90 -14.52 1.79
CA SER A 208 5.65 -14.27 0.56
C SER A 208 5.47 -15.39 -0.47
N ARG A 209 5.63 -16.66 -0.06
CA ARG A 209 5.44 -17.81 -0.97
C ARG A 209 4.02 -17.86 -1.54
N VAL A 210 3.00 -17.67 -0.69
CA VAL A 210 1.60 -17.64 -1.14
C VAL A 210 1.38 -16.56 -2.20
N PHE A 211 1.82 -15.34 -1.96
CA PHE A 211 1.63 -14.24 -2.92
C PHE A 211 2.48 -14.40 -4.18
N ALA A 212 3.70 -14.92 -4.09
CA ALA A 212 4.51 -15.24 -5.25
C ALA A 212 3.87 -16.32 -6.15
N ASP A 213 3.18 -17.30 -5.57
CA ASP A 213 2.46 -18.32 -6.32
C ASP A 213 1.18 -17.76 -6.95
N LEU A 214 0.43 -16.93 -6.24
CA LEU A 214 -0.73 -16.22 -6.78
C LEU A 214 -0.34 -15.27 -7.92
N HIS A 215 0.78 -14.56 -7.79
CA HIS A 215 1.29 -13.64 -8.82
C HIS A 215 1.68 -14.36 -10.12
N LYS A 216 2.26 -15.55 -10.04
CA LYS A 216 2.67 -16.33 -11.23
C LYS A 216 1.50 -16.80 -12.08
N GLY A 217 0.30 -16.66 -11.58
CA GLY A 217 -0.95 -16.95 -12.28
C GLY A 217 -1.09 -18.42 -12.68
N GLY A 218 -2.05 -19.10 -12.16
CA GLY A 218 -2.39 -20.42 -12.60
C GLY A 218 -3.13 -21.24 -11.54
N ILE A 219 -3.92 -22.18 -12.00
CA ILE A 219 -4.61 -23.21 -11.20
C ILE A 219 -3.65 -23.89 -10.19
N GLY A 220 -2.33 -23.92 -10.46
CA GLY A 220 -1.31 -24.41 -9.55
C GLY A 220 -1.07 -23.52 -8.32
N GLY A 221 -1.13 -22.19 -8.45
CA GLY A 221 -0.97 -21.26 -7.33
C GLY A 221 -2.13 -21.31 -6.35
N VAL A 222 -3.36 -21.44 -6.86
CA VAL A 222 -4.57 -21.61 -6.04
C VAL A 222 -4.54 -22.93 -5.25
N ALA A 223 -4.07 -24.02 -5.85
CA ALA A 223 -3.95 -25.31 -5.18
C ALA A 223 -2.86 -25.31 -4.08
N ALA A 224 -1.74 -24.60 -4.29
CA ALA A 224 -0.67 -24.48 -3.29
C ALA A 224 -1.09 -23.62 -2.08
N ALA A 225 -1.83 -22.53 -2.31
CA ALA A 225 -2.38 -21.68 -1.25
C ALA A 225 -3.42 -22.44 -0.39
N ALA A 226 -4.21 -23.32 -0.99
CA ALA A 226 -5.26 -24.08 -0.29
C ALA A 226 -4.73 -25.22 0.61
N VAL A 227 -3.47 -25.67 0.42
CA VAL A 227 -2.88 -26.78 1.18
C VAL A 227 -2.46 -26.38 2.61
N HIS A 228 -2.38 -25.09 2.92
CA HIS A 228 -1.85 -24.60 4.22
C HIS A 228 -2.89 -24.34 5.31
N GLU A 229 -4.23 -24.38 5.01
CA GLU A 229 -5.30 -24.32 6.02
C GLU A 229 -6.55 -25.09 5.58
N PRO A 230 -6.81 -26.27 6.16
CA PRO A 230 -7.95 -27.11 5.70
C PRO A 230 -9.19 -26.96 6.56
N SER A 231 -9.88 -25.84 6.65
CA SER A 231 -11.22 -25.94 7.26
C SER A 231 -12.28 -24.89 7.00
N THR A 232 -12.07 -23.80 6.26
CA THR A 232 -13.11 -22.77 6.12
C THR A 232 -13.43 -22.31 4.68
N VAL A 233 -12.73 -22.80 3.67
CA VAL A 233 -12.77 -22.24 2.30
C VAL A 233 -13.74 -22.97 1.35
N VAL A 234 -14.35 -24.07 1.77
CA VAL A 234 -15.07 -25.00 0.82
C VAL A 234 -16.39 -24.46 0.27
N ASN A 235 -17.01 -23.46 0.86
CA ASN A 235 -18.39 -23.04 0.47
C ASN A 235 -18.48 -21.78 -0.42
N SER A 236 -17.39 -21.08 -0.72
CA SER A 236 -17.41 -19.87 -1.58
C SER A 236 -16.87 -20.09 -3.00
N LEU A 237 -16.55 -21.31 -3.38
CA LEU A 237 -15.84 -21.66 -4.62
C LEU A 237 -16.73 -21.68 -5.89
N VAL A 238 -17.98 -21.19 -5.84
CA VAL A 238 -18.94 -21.44 -6.93
C VAL A 238 -18.88 -20.40 -8.06
N GLU A 239 -18.35 -19.17 -7.86
CA GLU A 239 -18.42 -18.14 -8.90
C GLU A 239 -17.09 -17.75 -9.57
N ASN A 240 -15.97 -17.86 -8.93
CA ASN A 240 -14.64 -17.77 -9.56
C ASN A 240 -13.53 -18.17 -8.55
N PRO A 241 -12.96 -19.37 -8.64
CA PRO A 241 -12.04 -19.90 -7.63
C PRO A 241 -10.75 -19.07 -7.47
N GLU A 242 -10.22 -18.44 -8.53
CA GLU A 242 -9.01 -17.63 -8.46
C GLU A 242 -9.23 -16.34 -7.69
N THR A 243 -10.31 -15.63 -7.96
CA THR A 243 -10.65 -14.39 -7.24
C THR A 243 -10.93 -14.63 -5.77
N SER A 244 -11.59 -15.73 -5.45
CA SER A 244 -11.86 -16.12 -4.07
C SER A 244 -10.57 -16.41 -3.30
N ALA A 245 -9.58 -17.06 -3.93
CA ALA A 245 -8.29 -17.35 -3.31
C ALA A 245 -7.44 -16.08 -3.08
N VAL A 246 -7.38 -15.18 -4.08
CA VAL A 246 -6.67 -13.89 -3.96
C VAL A 246 -7.31 -13.03 -2.88
N LEU A 247 -8.63 -12.91 -2.84
CA LEU A 247 -9.34 -12.13 -1.82
C LEU A 247 -9.11 -12.71 -0.41
N SER A 248 -9.20 -14.03 -0.25
CA SER A 248 -8.94 -14.69 1.03
C SER A 248 -7.51 -14.47 1.52
N ALA A 249 -6.52 -14.55 0.62
CA ALA A 249 -5.13 -14.24 0.93
C ALA A 249 -4.95 -12.75 1.30
N ALA A 250 -5.61 -11.84 0.58
CA ALA A 250 -5.58 -10.41 0.85
C ALA A 250 -6.19 -10.06 2.23
N GLU A 251 -7.29 -10.68 2.61
CA GLU A 251 -7.90 -10.49 3.93
C GLU A 251 -7.01 -11.07 5.04
N THR A 252 -6.41 -12.24 4.82
CA THR A 252 -5.48 -12.87 5.77
C THR A 252 -4.24 -11.99 6.01
N ILE A 253 -3.62 -11.46 4.94
CA ILE A 253 -2.43 -10.60 5.09
C ILE A 253 -2.80 -9.26 5.71
N LEU A 254 -3.98 -8.71 5.47
CA LEU A 254 -4.48 -7.51 6.13
C LEU A 254 -4.61 -7.70 7.65
N ASP A 255 -5.18 -8.83 8.08
CA ASP A 255 -5.30 -9.17 9.51
C ASP A 255 -3.91 -9.31 10.16
N PHE A 256 -2.99 -10.02 9.50
CA PHE A 256 -1.61 -10.15 9.96
C PHE A 256 -0.92 -8.79 10.11
N LYS A 257 -0.94 -7.95 9.06
CA LYS A 257 -0.32 -6.61 9.07
C LYS A 257 -0.96 -5.68 10.09
N THR A 258 -2.28 -5.77 10.29
CA THR A 258 -3.01 -4.99 11.29
C THR A 258 -2.56 -5.35 12.70
N LYS A 259 -2.42 -6.64 13.00
CA LYS A 259 -1.90 -7.10 14.29
C LYS A 259 -0.43 -6.70 14.47
N ALA A 260 0.41 -6.96 13.47
CA ALA A 260 1.83 -6.64 13.52
C ALA A 260 2.09 -5.14 13.72
N ALA A 261 1.37 -4.26 13.02
CA ALA A 261 1.53 -2.81 13.17
C ALA A 261 1.25 -2.35 14.61
N ARG A 262 0.19 -2.86 15.24
CA ARG A 262 -0.13 -2.57 16.64
C ARG A 262 0.90 -3.13 17.62
N ASP A 263 1.41 -4.32 17.35
CA ASP A 263 2.39 -4.98 18.22
C ASP A 263 3.78 -4.32 18.09
N ILE A 264 4.14 -3.83 16.91
CA ILE A 264 5.36 -3.03 16.68
C ILE A 264 5.25 -1.68 17.39
N GLU A 265 4.13 -0.95 17.20
CA GLU A 265 3.88 0.32 17.88
C GLU A 265 3.96 0.19 19.41
N ALA A 266 3.41 -0.89 19.94
CA ALA A 266 3.41 -1.18 21.37
C ALA A 266 4.73 -1.83 21.89
N ALA A 267 5.77 -1.92 21.04
CA ALA A 267 7.04 -2.57 21.35
C ALA A 267 6.90 -4.01 21.88
N ARG A 268 5.87 -4.73 21.42
CA ARG A 268 5.68 -6.17 21.73
C ARG A 268 6.38 -7.11 20.76
N ILE A 269 6.76 -6.60 19.59
CA ILE A 269 7.58 -7.30 18.59
C ILE A 269 8.94 -6.63 18.54
N LYS A 270 10.00 -7.41 18.63
CA LYS A 270 11.36 -6.93 18.43
C LYS A 270 11.60 -6.73 16.93
N SER A 271 11.90 -5.52 16.52
CA SER A 271 12.15 -5.19 15.12
C SER A 271 12.86 -3.85 14.99
N ILE A 272 13.43 -3.61 13.81
CA ILE A 272 13.89 -2.28 13.38
C ILE A 272 12.85 -1.59 12.49
N ILE A 273 11.62 -2.11 12.42
CA ILE A 273 10.53 -1.54 11.65
C ILE A 273 10.05 -0.25 12.31
N ASP A 274 10.13 0.86 11.59
CA ASP A 274 9.46 2.10 12.00
C ASP A 274 7.94 1.86 12.06
N PRO A 275 7.23 2.23 13.15
CA PRO A 275 5.77 2.05 13.25
C PRO A 275 4.99 2.66 12.07
N ARG A 276 5.49 3.74 11.46
CA ARG A 276 4.89 4.33 10.26
C ARG A 276 4.99 3.41 9.05
N LEU A 277 6.09 2.65 8.90
CA LEU A 277 6.23 1.64 7.85
C LEU A 277 5.26 0.47 8.09
N ALA A 278 5.08 0.05 9.33
CA ALA A 278 4.12 -1.00 9.66
C ALA A 278 2.68 -0.59 9.33
N ASP A 279 2.29 0.65 9.64
CA ASP A 279 0.97 1.19 9.25
C ASP A 279 0.85 1.41 7.73
N HIS A 280 1.91 1.84 7.07
CA HIS A 280 1.97 2.01 5.62
C HIS A 280 1.59 0.71 4.90
N VAL A 281 2.29 -0.39 5.16
CA VAL A 281 2.02 -1.68 4.52
C VAL A 281 0.65 -2.28 4.93
N ARG A 282 0.12 -1.93 6.11
CA ARG A 282 -1.24 -2.26 6.52
C ARG A 282 -2.28 -1.54 5.65
N ARG A 283 -2.11 -0.24 5.43
CA ARG A 283 -3.03 0.58 4.62
C ARG A 283 -3.06 0.12 3.17
N GLU A 284 -1.93 -0.31 2.63
CA GLU A 284 -1.85 -0.87 1.27
C GLU A 284 -2.55 -2.22 1.18
N ALA A 285 -2.42 -3.09 2.19
CA ALA A 285 -3.20 -4.32 2.22
C ALA A 285 -4.72 -4.05 2.30
N LEU A 286 -5.13 -3.01 3.04
CA LEU A 286 -6.53 -2.58 3.09
C LEU A 286 -7.00 -2.06 1.72
N LYS A 287 -6.16 -1.26 1.04
CA LYS A 287 -6.45 -0.76 -0.31
C LYS A 287 -6.58 -1.91 -1.31
N PHE A 288 -5.72 -2.92 -1.22
CA PHE A 288 -5.81 -4.13 -2.03
C PHE A 288 -7.16 -4.84 -1.87
N VAL A 289 -7.60 -5.08 -0.64
CA VAL A 289 -8.90 -5.71 -0.35
C VAL A 289 -10.06 -4.87 -0.92
N ASP A 290 -10.03 -3.54 -0.77
CA ASP A 290 -11.04 -2.64 -1.31
C ASP A 290 -11.09 -2.68 -2.85
N GLU A 291 -9.95 -2.62 -3.53
CA GLU A 291 -9.88 -2.68 -4.99
C GLU A 291 -10.34 -4.01 -5.55
N LEU A 292 -9.97 -5.15 -4.92
CA LEU A 292 -10.47 -6.47 -5.32
C LEU A 292 -12.00 -6.56 -5.22
N LYS A 293 -12.58 -6.05 -4.13
CA LYS A 293 -14.05 -6.04 -3.94
C LYS A 293 -14.78 -5.15 -4.92
N ARG A 294 -14.10 -4.16 -5.52
CA ARG A 294 -14.66 -3.27 -6.55
C ARG A 294 -14.46 -3.79 -7.96
N ALA A 295 -13.44 -4.61 -8.19
CA ALA A 295 -13.13 -5.24 -9.47
C ALA A 295 -13.94 -6.55 -9.71
N ALA A 296 -14.70 -6.99 -8.69
CA ALA A 296 -15.48 -8.24 -8.70
C ALA A 296 -16.84 -8.10 -9.38
#